data_2dbfaae56f357e2bec564e5b2b048f95
#
_entry.id   2dbfaae56f357e2bec564e5b2b048f95
#
_cell.length_a   1.000
_cell.length_b   1.000
_cell.length_c   1.000
_cell.angle_alpha   90.00
_cell.angle_beta   90.00
_cell.angle_gamma   90.00
#
_symmetry.space_group_name_H-M   'P 1'
#
loop_
_entity.id
_entity.type
_entity.pdbx_description
1 polymer ?
#
loop_
_entity_poly.entity_id
_entity_poly.type
_entity_poly.pdbx_seq_one_letter_code
_entity_poly.pdbx_strand_id
1 'polypeptide(L)'
;TAKGFSNQCATLRAVALAADYKEIEVETKRLDDCDLGPVGFIKIDVEGHEKAVLDGAHETLARDLPNLLIEIEEKHTARPLEESIAEVEALGYRGLCLRGGVLGSAERYLRERAEASERGAPAPLYIYNFIFVPQ
;
A
#
# COMPACT_ATOMS: atom_id res chain seq x y z
N THR A 1 8.08 -2.77 19.74
CA THR A 1 6.93 -3.69 19.82
C THR A 1 5.69 -2.82 20.01
N ALA A 2 5.03 -2.44 18.91
CA ALA A 2 3.75 -1.74 18.98
C ALA A 2 2.74 -2.70 19.61
N LYS A 3 2.36 -2.46 20.84
CA LYS A 3 1.26 -3.15 21.48
C LYS A 3 -0.03 -2.68 20.82
N GLY A 4 -0.79 -3.66 20.32
CA GLY A 4 -2.01 -3.48 19.59
C GLY A 4 -2.96 -2.45 20.20
N PHE A 5 -3.37 -1.53 19.36
CA PHE A 5 -4.49 -0.65 19.62
C PHE A 5 -5.69 -1.19 18.84
N SER A 6 -6.74 -1.50 19.57
CA SER A 6 -8.03 -1.88 19.02
C SER A 6 -8.58 -0.73 18.17
N ASN A 7 -8.86 -0.98 16.89
CA ASN A 7 -9.69 -0.17 15.99
C ASN A 7 -9.40 1.35 15.91
N GLN A 8 -8.18 1.79 16.16
CA GLN A 8 -7.82 3.19 16.00
C GLN A 8 -6.65 3.28 15.03
N CYS A 9 -6.85 4.11 14.03
CA CYS A 9 -5.87 4.49 13.05
C CYS A 9 -4.61 4.99 13.74
N ALA A 10 -3.51 4.25 13.65
CA ALA A 10 -2.21 4.76 14.03
C ALA A 10 -1.67 5.55 12.83
N THR A 11 -1.54 6.88 12.97
CA THR A 11 -0.98 7.71 11.92
C THR A 11 0.38 8.23 12.33
N LEU A 12 1.32 8.26 11.38
CA LEU A 12 2.63 8.88 11.55
C LEU A 12 2.59 10.41 11.37
N ARG A 13 1.41 10.95 11.01
CA ARG A 13 1.19 12.40 10.90
C ARG A 13 0.43 12.91 12.13
N ALA A 14 0.86 14.03 12.66
CA ALA A 14 0.06 14.79 13.63
C ALA A 14 -1.22 15.27 12.94
N VAL A 15 -2.32 14.55 13.12
CA VAL A 15 -3.65 15.01 12.73
C VAL A 15 -4.19 15.82 13.89
N ALA A 16 -4.67 17.03 13.65
CA ALA A 16 -5.39 17.81 14.65
C ALA A 16 -6.72 17.09 14.93
N LEU A 17 -6.69 16.16 15.86
CA LEU A 17 -7.88 15.46 16.33
C LEU A 17 -8.54 16.31 17.41
N ALA A 18 -9.84 16.53 17.29
CA ALA A 18 -10.66 17.27 18.26
C ALA A 18 -10.95 16.47 19.54
N ALA A 19 -10.15 15.44 19.84
CA ALA A 19 -10.33 14.54 20.98
C ALA A 19 -8.99 14.27 21.68
N ASP A 20 -9.04 13.83 22.92
CA ASP A 20 -7.86 13.43 23.69
C ASP A 20 -7.07 12.34 22.95
N TYR A 21 -5.89 12.70 22.44
CA TYR A 21 -4.96 11.76 21.86
C TYR A 21 -3.72 11.62 22.74
N LYS A 22 -3.09 10.48 22.67
CA LYS A 22 -1.82 10.21 23.33
C LYS A 22 -0.74 10.05 22.28
N GLU A 23 0.26 10.92 22.34
CA GLU A 23 1.47 10.74 21.52
C GLU A 23 2.36 9.67 22.15
N ILE A 24 2.90 8.81 21.30
CA ILE A 24 3.86 7.77 21.66
C ILE A 24 5.03 7.91 20.70
N GLU A 25 6.20 8.15 21.22
CA GLU A 25 7.43 8.14 20.47
C GLU A 25 7.81 6.69 20.16
N VAL A 26 8.08 6.39 18.86
CA VAL A 26 8.47 5.08 18.40
C VAL A 26 9.71 5.19 17.50
N GLU A 27 10.64 4.26 17.66
CA GLU A 27 11.78 4.15 16.77
C GLU A 27 11.33 3.56 15.42
N THR A 28 11.73 4.19 14.33
CA THR A 28 11.51 3.66 12.98
C THR A 28 12.82 3.14 12.40
N LYS A 29 12.73 2.02 11.65
CA LYS A 29 13.87 1.42 10.96
C LYS A 29 13.49 1.07 9.53
N ARG A 30 14.47 1.12 8.63
CA ARG A 30 14.32 0.54 7.30
C ARG A 30 14.26 -0.98 7.43
N LEU A 31 13.48 -1.62 6.55
CA LEU A 31 13.44 -3.09 6.51
C LEU A 31 14.82 -3.67 6.20
N ASP A 32 15.56 -3.02 5.30
CA ASP A 32 16.89 -3.44 4.88
C ASP A 32 17.94 -3.37 6.02
N ASP A 33 17.68 -2.57 7.07
CA ASP A 33 18.54 -2.51 8.26
C ASP A 33 18.18 -3.59 9.31
N CYS A 34 17.17 -4.43 9.03
CA CYS A 34 16.79 -5.54 9.88
C CYS A 34 17.48 -6.83 9.41
N ASP A 35 18.07 -7.57 10.34
CA ASP A 35 18.66 -8.89 10.04
C ASP A 35 17.56 -9.94 9.89
N LEU A 36 16.92 -9.94 8.70
CA LEU A 36 15.87 -10.87 8.34
C LEU A 36 16.43 -11.96 7.42
N GLY A 37 16.04 -13.20 7.69
CA GLY A 37 16.19 -14.29 6.73
C GLY A 37 15.36 -14.04 5.45
N PRO A 38 15.23 -15.04 4.55
CA PRO A 38 14.44 -14.90 3.34
C PRO A 38 12.99 -14.48 3.62
N VAL A 39 12.51 -13.46 2.92
CA VAL A 39 11.18 -12.88 3.08
C VAL A 39 10.31 -13.31 1.89
N GLY A 40 9.21 -14.04 2.16
CA GLY A 40 8.30 -14.51 1.11
C GLY A 40 7.03 -13.66 0.93
N PHE A 41 6.69 -12.83 1.94
CA PHE A 41 5.50 -12.00 1.90
C PHE A 41 5.66 -10.76 2.78
N ILE A 42 5.16 -9.61 2.28
CA ILE A 42 5.12 -8.36 3.04
C ILE A 42 3.71 -7.76 2.93
N LYS A 43 3.08 -7.45 4.08
CA LYS A 43 1.90 -6.57 4.12
C LYS A 43 2.33 -5.16 4.45
N ILE A 44 1.88 -4.18 3.65
CA ILE A 44 2.11 -2.74 3.84
C ILE A 44 0.75 -2.06 4.02
N ASP A 45 0.58 -1.40 5.17
CA ASP A 45 -0.66 -0.74 5.56
C ASP A 45 -0.26 0.39 6.54
N VAL A 46 0.15 1.53 5.97
CA VAL A 46 0.85 2.60 6.70
C VAL A 46 0.32 4.01 6.39
N GLU A 47 -0.89 4.07 5.85
CA GLU A 47 -1.67 5.30 5.67
C GLU A 47 -0.89 6.47 5.02
N GLY A 48 -0.39 6.24 3.81
CA GLY A 48 0.28 7.23 2.98
C GLY A 48 1.80 7.23 3.09
N HIS A 49 2.40 6.25 3.77
CA HIS A 49 3.85 6.07 3.86
C HIS A 49 4.36 4.84 3.08
N GLU A 50 3.52 4.26 2.18
CA GLU A 50 3.81 3.05 1.42
C GLU A 50 5.12 3.19 0.64
N LYS A 51 5.31 4.35 -0.01
CA LYS A 51 6.56 4.64 -0.73
C LYS A 51 7.78 4.59 0.18
N ALA A 52 7.71 5.20 1.35
CA ALA A 52 8.83 5.20 2.30
C ALA A 52 9.18 3.78 2.79
N VAL A 53 8.16 2.92 2.95
CA VAL A 53 8.37 1.50 3.28
C VAL A 53 9.07 0.77 2.14
N LEU A 54 8.61 0.97 0.88
CA LEU A 54 9.23 0.37 -0.30
C LEU A 54 10.68 0.83 -0.49
N ASP A 55 10.94 2.14 -0.32
CA ASP A 55 12.30 2.70 -0.39
C ASP A 55 13.21 2.11 0.71
N GLY A 56 12.66 1.85 1.90
CA GLY A 56 13.38 1.23 3.02
C GLY A 56 13.49 -0.29 2.95
N ALA A 57 12.89 -0.93 1.94
CA ALA A 57 12.89 -2.36 1.70
C ALA A 57 13.55 -2.75 0.36
N HIS A 58 14.19 -1.80 -0.32
CA HIS A 58 14.67 -1.97 -1.69
C HIS A 58 15.60 -3.18 -1.88
N GLU A 59 16.54 -3.40 -0.97
CA GLU A 59 17.47 -4.54 -1.04
C GLU A 59 16.75 -5.86 -0.77
N THR A 60 15.86 -5.88 0.21
CA THR A 60 15.03 -7.05 0.54
C THR A 60 14.12 -7.42 -0.63
N LEU A 61 13.46 -6.44 -1.26
CA LEU A 61 12.59 -6.66 -2.41
C LEU A 61 13.39 -7.22 -3.60
N ALA A 62 14.58 -6.66 -3.88
CA ALA A 62 15.43 -7.13 -4.98
C ALA A 62 16.00 -8.52 -4.74
N ARG A 63 16.33 -8.86 -3.49
CA ARG A 63 16.93 -10.14 -3.12
C ARG A 63 15.93 -11.28 -3.10
N ASP A 64 14.77 -11.07 -2.47
CA ASP A 64 13.85 -12.13 -2.09
C ASP A 64 12.60 -12.19 -2.99
N LEU A 65 12.26 -11.10 -3.69
CA LEU A 65 11.06 -11.00 -4.53
C LEU A 65 9.79 -11.48 -3.80
N PRO A 66 9.50 -10.99 -2.59
CA PRO A 66 8.33 -11.42 -1.83
C PRO A 66 7.03 -11.04 -2.52
N ASN A 67 5.95 -11.77 -2.32
CA ASN A 67 4.63 -11.26 -2.67
C ASN A 67 4.28 -10.09 -1.75
N LEU A 68 3.60 -9.06 -2.28
CA LEU A 68 3.21 -7.89 -1.52
C LEU A 68 1.69 -7.77 -1.44
N LEU A 69 1.18 -7.38 -0.28
CA LEU A 69 -0.18 -6.89 -0.10
C LEU A 69 -0.09 -5.46 0.39
N ILE A 70 -0.48 -4.51 -0.43
CA ILE A 70 -0.35 -3.08 -0.13
C ILE A 70 -1.73 -2.45 -0.10
N GLU A 71 -2.04 -1.76 1.01
CA GLU A 71 -3.19 -0.87 1.08
C GLU A 71 -2.78 0.49 0.50
N ILE A 72 -3.43 0.90 -0.60
CA ILE A 72 -3.16 2.17 -1.30
C ILE A 72 -4.46 2.97 -1.36
N GLU A 73 -4.52 4.05 -0.62
CA GLU A 73 -5.66 4.96 -0.63
C GLU A 73 -5.24 6.37 -1.05
N GLU A 74 -5.84 6.89 -2.12
CA GLU A 74 -5.55 8.24 -2.65
C GLU A 74 -5.76 9.33 -1.59
N LYS A 75 -6.73 9.14 -0.68
CA LYS A 75 -7.00 10.10 0.41
C LYS A 75 -5.83 10.30 1.38
N HIS A 76 -4.95 9.29 1.50
CA HIS A 76 -3.79 9.31 2.40
C HIS A 76 -2.51 9.74 1.68
N THR A 77 -2.35 9.34 0.44
CA THR A 77 -1.14 9.61 -0.34
C THR A 77 -1.14 10.98 -1.02
N ALA A 78 -2.33 11.56 -1.27
CA ALA A 78 -2.53 12.72 -2.16
C ALA A 78 -1.91 12.51 -3.56
N ARG A 79 -1.76 11.25 -3.99
CA ARG A 79 -1.23 10.84 -5.30
C ARG A 79 -2.27 9.99 -6.02
N PRO A 80 -2.34 10.07 -7.36
CA PRO A 80 -3.18 9.16 -8.14
C PRO A 80 -2.83 7.70 -7.89
N LEU A 81 -3.84 6.84 -7.82
CA LEU A 81 -3.67 5.40 -7.60
C LEU A 81 -2.79 4.76 -8.68
N GLU A 82 -2.94 5.24 -9.92
CA GLU A 82 -2.17 4.81 -11.09
C GLU A 82 -0.66 4.96 -10.88
N GLU A 83 -0.24 6.11 -10.33
CA GLU A 83 1.18 6.38 -10.05
C GLU A 83 1.72 5.44 -8.98
N SER A 84 0.95 5.22 -7.91
CA SER A 84 1.36 4.35 -6.82
C SER A 84 1.49 2.89 -7.27
N ILE A 85 0.58 2.40 -8.11
CA ILE A 85 0.66 1.05 -8.68
C ILE A 85 1.85 0.94 -9.63
N ALA A 86 2.02 1.91 -10.55
CA ALA A 86 3.13 1.90 -11.50
C ALA A 86 4.51 1.92 -10.81
N GLU A 87 4.62 2.60 -9.67
CA GLU A 87 5.85 2.62 -8.87
C GLU A 87 6.23 1.22 -8.34
N VAL A 88 5.25 0.45 -7.86
CA VAL A 88 5.50 -0.93 -7.41
C VAL A 88 5.80 -1.85 -8.61
N GLU A 89 5.08 -1.68 -9.71
CA GLU A 89 5.32 -2.47 -10.93
C GLU A 89 6.71 -2.21 -11.53
N ALA A 90 7.23 -0.99 -11.42
CA ALA A 90 8.60 -0.65 -11.84
C ALA A 90 9.69 -1.41 -11.04
N LEU A 91 9.36 -1.96 -9.88
CA LEU A 91 10.25 -2.83 -9.09
C LEU A 91 10.23 -4.29 -9.57
N GLY A 92 9.56 -4.62 -10.68
CA GLY A 92 9.49 -5.97 -11.25
C GLY A 92 8.29 -6.77 -10.79
N TYR A 93 7.21 -6.11 -10.37
CA TYR A 93 5.97 -6.75 -9.93
C TYR A 93 4.84 -6.57 -10.93
N ARG A 94 3.82 -7.41 -10.80
CA ARG A 94 2.53 -7.26 -11.47
C ARG A 94 1.44 -7.03 -10.43
N GLY A 95 0.69 -5.94 -10.58
CA GLY A 95 -0.42 -5.57 -9.72
C GLY A 95 -1.69 -6.36 -10.02
N LEU A 96 -2.31 -6.88 -8.96
CA LEU A 96 -3.58 -7.59 -8.97
C LEU A 96 -4.52 -6.97 -7.93
N CYS A 97 -5.81 -7.12 -8.12
CA CYS A 97 -6.82 -6.74 -7.13
C CYS A 97 -7.97 -7.76 -7.09
N LEU A 98 -8.64 -7.85 -5.95
CA LEU A 98 -9.78 -8.74 -5.73
C LEU A 98 -11.09 -7.99 -5.93
N ARG A 99 -11.94 -8.46 -6.86
CA ARG A 99 -13.23 -7.85 -7.18
C ARG A 99 -14.33 -8.90 -7.14
N GLY A 100 -15.29 -8.74 -6.24
CA GLY A 100 -16.37 -9.70 -6.13
C GLY A 100 -15.92 -11.15 -5.92
N GLY A 101 -14.82 -11.37 -5.22
CA GLY A 101 -14.23 -12.69 -5.02
C GLY A 101 -13.36 -13.20 -6.18
N VAL A 102 -13.18 -12.41 -7.25
CA VAL A 102 -12.36 -12.78 -8.41
C VAL A 102 -11.10 -11.93 -8.44
N LEU A 103 -9.95 -12.59 -8.55
CA LEU A 103 -8.66 -11.93 -8.72
C LEU A 103 -8.50 -11.46 -10.16
N GLY A 104 -8.19 -10.18 -10.34
CA GLY A 104 -8.02 -9.55 -11.65
C GLY A 104 -6.80 -8.64 -11.71
N SER A 105 -6.46 -8.18 -12.90
CA SER A 105 -5.36 -7.24 -13.12
C SER A 105 -5.71 -5.85 -12.56
N ALA A 106 -4.75 -5.23 -11.85
CA ALA A 106 -4.86 -3.85 -11.40
C ALA A 106 -4.95 -2.89 -12.60
N GLU A 107 -4.19 -3.11 -13.66
CA GLU A 107 -4.25 -2.34 -14.91
C GLU A 107 -5.68 -2.30 -15.49
N ARG A 108 -6.36 -3.45 -15.55
CA ARG A 108 -7.75 -3.50 -16.01
C ARG A 108 -8.68 -2.69 -15.14
N TYR A 109 -8.50 -2.76 -13.83
CA TYR A 109 -9.30 -1.98 -12.88
C TYR A 109 -9.10 -0.48 -13.08
N LEU A 110 -7.85 -0.03 -13.24
CA LEU A 110 -7.52 1.38 -13.48
C LEU A 110 -8.13 1.88 -14.80
N ARG A 111 -8.04 1.10 -15.87
CA ARG A 111 -8.65 1.44 -17.14
C ARG A 111 -10.17 1.58 -17.03
N GLU A 112 -10.85 0.66 -16.36
CA GLU A 112 -12.30 0.73 -16.15
C GLU A 112 -12.70 1.96 -15.32
N ARG A 113 -11.88 2.37 -14.32
CA ARG A 113 -12.07 3.62 -13.57
C ARG A 113 -11.99 4.85 -14.48
N ALA A 114 -10.95 4.92 -15.29
CA ALA A 114 -10.73 6.05 -16.22
C ALA A 114 -11.89 6.16 -17.21
N GLU A 115 -12.28 5.06 -17.84
CA GLU A 115 -13.40 5.01 -18.79
C GLU A 115 -14.75 5.41 -18.14
N ALA A 116 -14.99 5.01 -16.91
CA ALA A 116 -16.20 5.42 -16.18
C ALA A 116 -16.21 6.93 -15.92
N SER A 117 -15.07 7.48 -15.52
CA SER A 117 -14.90 8.93 -15.30
C SER A 117 -15.16 9.74 -16.56
N GLU A 118 -14.58 9.33 -17.69
CA GLU A 118 -14.77 10.00 -18.99
C GLU A 118 -16.22 10.01 -19.46
N ARG A 119 -16.96 8.94 -19.17
CA ARG A 119 -18.38 8.79 -19.54
C ARG A 119 -19.35 9.42 -18.54
N GLY A 120 -18.86 9.96 -17.42
CA GLY A 120 -19.71 10.40 -16.30
C GLY A 120 -20.53 9.26 -15.68
N ALA A 121 -20.07 8.03 -15.83
CA ALA A 121 -20.69 6.83 -15.26
C ALA A 121 -20.25 6.62 -13.80
N PRO A 122 -21.04 5.88 -13.00
CA PRO A 122 -20.61 5.50 -11.65
C PRO A 122 -19.26 4.79 -11.68
N ALA A 123 -18.36 5.20 -10.81
CA ALA A 123 -17.07 4.54 -10.66
C ALA A 123 -17.27 3.06 -10.26
N PRO A 124 -16.39 2.15 -10.71
CA PRO A 124 -16.39 0.78 -10.21
C PRO A 124 -16.16 0.75 -8.70
N LEU A 125 -16.43 -0.42 -8.09
CA LEU A 125 -16.22 -0.60 -6.66
C LEU A 125 -14.83 -0.10 -6.25
N TYR A 126 -14.77 0.73 -5.21
CA TYR A 126 -13.52 1.26 -4.71
C TYR A 126 -12.65 0.14 -4.11
N ILE A 127 -11.44 0.02 -4.60
CA ILE A 127 -10.46 -0.97 -4.15
C ILE A 127 -9.26 -0.21 -3.60
N TYR A 128 -8.80 -0.63 -2.45
CA TYR A 128 -7.64 -0.06 -1.75
C TYR A 128 -6.60 -1.11 -1.37
N ASN A 129 -6.92 -2.40 -1.46
CA ASN A 129 -5.98 -3.50 -1.25
C ASN A 129 -5.54 -4.10 -2.59
N PHE A 130 -4.24 -4.04 -2.86
CA PHE A 130 -3.62 -4.56 -4.07
C PHE A 130 -2.60 -5.64 -3.71
N ILE A 131 -2.59 -6.70 -4.51
CA ILE A 131 -1.64 -7.80 -4.40
C ILE A 131 -0.61 -7.62 -5.53
N PHE A 132 0.65 -7.68 -5.19
CA PHE A 132 1.72 -7.61 -6.16
C PHE A 132 2.50 -8.92 -6.13
N VAL A 133 2.67 -9.52 -7.31
CA VAL A 133 3.42 -10.77 -7.49
C VAL A 133 4.63 -10.51 -8.38
N PRO A 134 5.79 -11.09 -8.10
CA PRO A 134 6.97 -10.97 -8.97
C PRO A 134 6.68 -11.43 -10.40
N GLN A 135 7.32 -10.78 -11.38
CA GLN A 135 7.28 -11.15 -12.80
C GLN A 135 8.49 -11.99 -13.21
#